data_74c5cc7c878f2b704e7222661641cbf8
#
_entry.id   74c5cc7c878f2b704e7222661641cbf8
#
_cell.length_a   1.000
_cell.length_b   1.000
_cell.length_c   1.000
_cell.angle_alpha   90.00
_cell.angle_beta   90.00
_cell.angle_gamma   90.00
#
_symmetry.space_group_name_H-M   'P 1'
#
loop_
_entity.id
_entity.type
_entity.pdbx_description
1 polymer ?
#
loop_
_entity_poly.entity_id
_entity_poly.type
_entity_poly.pdbx_seq_one_letter_code
_entity_poly.pdbx_strand_id
1 'polypeptide(L)'
;MTSFQKIVIAVLRSIFRIFFSWRVVGRSNVPLNGPLIVIANHVHLLDPFLLAFSFPRWINFMAKEELFRSPLLRPILRWCGGFAVHRQGTIKEKQKVLREAKDILDRGLILGMFPEGSRSRDGRLRSGAPGSAVIASQANVYLLPVGIIGTDKIKGINWLWKRPRMVVNIGEPFMLPQVEGKLKRSQRKSLTDLMMQRIAALLPPENRGAYLDNERHGD
;
A
#
# COMPACT_ATOMS: atom_id res chain seq x y z
N MET A 1 -10.93 -13.76 8.18
CA MET A 1 -12.16 -12.92 8.03
C MET A 1 -13.36 -13.66 8.54
N THR A 2 -14.18 -13.01 9.37
CA THR A 2 -15.50 -13.55 9.79
C THR A 2 -16.50 -13.45 8.62
N SER A 3 -17.57 -14.27 8.66
CA SER A 3 -18.65 -14.20 7.67
C SER A 3 -19.29 -12.80 7.61
N PHE A 4 -19.45 -12.16 8.77
CA PHE A 4 -19.94 -10.79 8.86
C PHE A 4 -19.05 -9.77 8.11
N GLN A 5 -17.73 -9.86 8.30
CA GLN A 5 -16.79 -9.00 7.58
C GLN A 5 -16.88 -9.18 6.06
N LYS A 6 -17.05 -10.42 5.57
CA LYS A 6 -17.23 -10.70 4.14
C LYS A 6 -18.49 -10.02 3.58
N ILE A 7 -19.60 -10.08 4.31
CA ILE A 7 -20.86 -9.45 3.91
C ILE A 7 -20.70 -7.93 3.85
N VAL A 8 -20.16 -7.31 4.90
CA VAL A 8 -19.98 -5.86 4.94
C VAL A 8 -19.07 -5.38 3.79
N ILE A 9 -17.98 -6.10 3.50
CA ILE A 9 -17.11 -5.76 2.35
C ILE A 9 -17.85 -5.91 1.04
N ALA A 10 -18.65 -6.96 0.86
CA ALA A 10 -19.41 -7.15 -0.36
C ALA A 10 -20.40 -6.00 -0.58
N VAL A 11 -21.08 -5.56 0.47
CA VAL A 11 -22.00 -4.40 0.44
C VAL A 11 -21.23 -3.12 0.12
N LEU A 12 -20.16 -2.82 0.85
CA LEU A 12 -19.35 -1.62 0.61
C LEU A 12 -18.73 -1.62 -0.79
N ARG A 13 -18.25 -2.76 -1.27
CA ARG A 13 -17.75 -2.95 -2.63
C ARG A 13 -18.83 -2.69 -3.67
N SER A 14 -20.07 -3.13 -3.43
CA SER A 14 -21.20 -2.90 -4.34
C SER A 14 -21.56 -1.41 -4.38
N ILE A 15 -21.63 -0.74 -3.22
CA ILE A 15 -21.83 0.70 -3.13
C ILE A 15 -20.71 1.44 -3.87
N PHE A 16 -19.45 1.06 -3.64
CA PHE A 16 -18.32 1.69 -4.29
C PHE A 16 -18.39 1.56 -5.82
N ARG A 17 -18.91 0.43 -6.34
CA ARG A 17 -19.11 0.21 -7.78
C ARG A 17 -20.17 1.10 -8.41
N ILE A 18 -21.11 1.61 -7.64
CA ILE A 18 -22.12 2.56 -8.14
C ILE A 18 -21.41 3.88 -8.53
N PHE A 19 -20.53 4.36 -7.68
CA PHE A 19 -19.86 5.65 -7.84
C PHE A 19 -18.56 5.60 -8.65
N PHE A 20 -17.89 4.45 -8.66
CA PHE A 20 -16.58 4.28 -9.27
C PHE A 20 -16.54 3.10 -10.23
N SER A 21 -15.78 3.26 -11.30
CA SER A 21 -15.43 2.17 -12.20
C SER A 21 -13.95 1.83 -12.05
N TRP A 22 -13.62 0.57 -11.72
CA TRP A 22 -12.21 0.17 -11.68
C TRP A 22 -12.01 -1.22 -12.28
N ARG A 23 -10.82 -1.41 -12.83
CA ARG A 23 -10.34 -2.68 -13.34
C ARG A 23 -9.15 -3.15 -12.51
N VAL A 24 -9.08 -4.45 -12.26
CA VAL A 24 -7.94 -5.10 -11.61
C VAL A 24 -7.22 -5.94 -12.65
N VAL A 25 -5.91 -5.70 -12.79
CA VAL A 25 -5.01 -6.45 -13.68
C VAL A 25 -4.02 -7.22 -12.79
N GLY A 26 -3.64 -8.42 -13.17
CA GLY A 26 -2.68 -9.23 -12.42
C GLY A 26 -3.24 -9.81 -11.10
N ARG A 27 -4.55 -10.00 -10.97
CA ARG A 27 -5.16 -10.57 -9.76
C ARG A 27 -4.65 -11.98 -9.41
N SER A 28 -4.22 -12.75 -10.41
CA SER A 28 -3.61 -14.07 -10.25
C SER A 28 -2.26 -14.03 -9.51
N ASN A 29 -1.59 -12.88 -9.48
CA ASN A 29 -0.32 -12.69 -8.79
C ASN A 29 -0.47 -12.63 -7.26
N VAL A 30 -1.70 -12.53 -6.74
CA VAL A 30 -1.93 -12.48 -5.30
C VAL A 30 -1.88 -13.88 -4.70
N PRO A 31 -0.89 -14.20 -3.83
CA PRO A 31 -0.84 -15.49 -3.15
C PRO A 31 -2.09 -15.71 -2.29
N LEU A 32 -2.71 -16.87 -2.41
CA LEU A 32 -3.95 -17.19 -1.70
C LEU A 32 -3.73 -17.37 -0.19
N ASN A 33 -2.54 -17.75 0.22
CA ASN A 33 -2.18 -18.02 1.61
C ASN A 33 -0.82 -17.44 1.97
N GLY A 34 -0.48 -17.47 3.26
CA GLY A 34 0.80 -17.02 3.79
C GLY A 34 0.93 -15.51 3.97
N PRO A 35 1.99 -15.07 4.66
CA PRO A 35 2.27 -13.67 4.90
C PRO A 35 2.66 -12.95 3.60
N LEU A 36 2.26 -11.69 3.48
CA LEU A 36 2.52 -10.89 2.29
C LEU A 36 2.60 -9.41 2.66
N ILE A 37 3.52 -8.68 2.06
CA ILE A 37 3.53 -7.22 2.14
C ILE A 37 3.08 -6.66 0.80
N VAL A 38 1.96 -5.93 0.78
CA VAL A 38 1.50 -5.17 -0.38
C VAL A 38 2.10 -3.77 -0.31
N ILE A 39 2.79 -3.36 -1.37
CA ILE A 39 3.36 -2.03 -1.53
C ILE A 39 2.70 -1.32 -2.71
N ALA A 40 2.22 -0.08 -2.51
CA ALA A 40 1.52 0.67 -3.55
C ALA A 40 1.88 2.16 -3.52
N ASN A 41 1.69 2.85 -4.65
CA ASN A 41 1.70 4.31 -4.68
C ASN A 41 0.47 4.89 -3.96
N HIS A 42 0.56 6.12 -3.47
CA HIS A 42 -0.50 6.76 -2.70
C HIS A 42 -0.81 8.17 -3.19
N VAL A 43 -1.96 8.34 -3.79
CA VAL A 43 -2.42 9.60 -4.39
C VAL A 43 -3.66 10.14 -3.68
N HIS A 44 -4.60 9.26 -3.36
CA HIS A 44 -5.91 9.65 -2.83
C HIS A 44 -6.27 8.91 -1.53
N LEU A 45 -7.16 9.50 -0.73
CA LEU A 45 -7.65 8.89 0.52
C LEU A 45 -8.40 7.56 0.27
N LEU A 46 -8.93 7.36 -0.93
CA LEU A 46 -9.65 6.15 -1.31
C LEU A 46 -8.74 4.98 -1.73
N ASP A 47 -7.43 5.19 -1.90
CA ASP A 47 -6.50 4.13 -2.33
C ASP A 47 -6.53 2.88 -1.44
N PRO A 48 -6.53 2.98 -0.09
CA PRO A 48 -6.63 1.81 0.78
C PRO A 48 -7.92 1.01 0.57
N PHE A 49 -9.06 1.70 0.35
CA PHE A 49 -10.34 1.07 0.09
C PHE A 49 -10.35 0.39 -1.28
N LEU A 50 -9.81 1.06 -2.31
CA LEU A 50 -9.69 0.50 -3.64
C LEU A 50 -8.86 -0.78 -3.64
N LEU A 51 -7.74 -0.80 -2.90
CA LEU A 51 -6.93 -2.00 -2.69
C LEU A 51 -7.73 -3.08 -1.95
N ALA A 52 -8.37 -2.76 -0.83
CA ALA A 52 -9.15 -3.71 -0.05
C ALA A 52 -10.27 -4.37 -0.88
N PHE A 53 -10.90 -3.60 -1.79
CA PHE A 53 -11.95 -4.13 -2.68
C PHE A 53 -11.41 -4.89 -3.89
N SER A 54 -10.14 -4.71 -4.23
CA SER A 54 -9.49 -5.37 -5.37
C SER A 54 -8.87 -6.71 -5.02
N PHE A 55 -8.56 -6.94 -3.74
CA PHE A 55 -7.88 -8.14 -3.28
C PHE A 55 -8.84 -9.25 -2.84
N PRO A 56 -8.45 -10.53 -3.03
CA PRO A 56 -9.23 -11.68 -2.54
C PRO A 56 -9.04 -11.92 -1.04
N ARG A 57 -8.03 -11.29 -0.43
CA ARG A 57 -7.64 -11.43 0.97
C ARG A 57 -7.67 -10.08 1.67
N TRP A 58 -7.82 -10.12 3.01
CA TRP A 58 -7.85 -8.91 3.83
C TRP A 58 -6.46 -8.28 3.94
N ILE A 59 -6.39 -6.97 3.74
CA ILE A 59 -5.16 -6.18 3.89
C ILE A 59 -5.26 -5.36 5.17
N ASN A 60 -4.26 -5.47 6.04
CA ASN A 60 -4.11 -4.65 7.24
C ASN A 60 -3.22 -3.45 6.89
N PHE A 61 -3.74 -2.24 6.96
CA PHE A 61 -3.02 -1.04 6.54
C PHE A 61 -2.34 -0.32 7.70
N MET A 62 -1.14 0.18 7.45
CA MET A 62 -0.52 1.19 8.30
C MET A 62 -1.19 2.55 8.04
N ALA A 63 -1.75 3.15 9.07
CA ALA A 63 -2.40 4.45 8.96
C ALA A 63 -1.78 5.46 9.93
N LYS A 64 -1.81 6.75 9.55
CA LYS A 64 -1.28 7.84 10.35
C LYS A 64 -2.03 7.92 11.69
N GLU A 65 -1.31 8.09 12.80
CA GLU A 65 -1.90 8.10 14.16
C GLU A 65 -3.01 9.13 14.32
N GLU A 66 -2.86 10.31 13.68
CA GLU A 66 -3.85 11.37 13.77
C GLU A 66 -5.23 10.95 13.24
N LEU A 67 -5.28 9.98 12.31
CA LEU A 67 -6.55 9.43 11.83
C LEU A 67 -7.28 8.63 12.91
N PHE A 68 -6.54 8.03 13.84
CA PHE A 68 -7.13 7.31 14.98
C PHE A 68 -7.62 8.24 16.10
N ARG A 69 -7.28 9.54 16.06
CA ARG A 69 -7.82 10.53 16.99
C ARG A 69 -9.25 10.94 16.62
N SER A 70 -9.65 10.77 15.36
CA SER A 70 -11.02 11.02 14.92
C SER A 70 -11.98 9.96 15.47
N PRO A 71 -13.03 10.34 16.24
CA PRO A 71 -13.99 9.40 16.78
C PRO A 71 -14.77 8.64 15.70
N LEU A 72 -14.94 9.24 14.52
CA LEU A 72 -15.62 8.63 13.38
C LEU A 72 -14.73 7.63 12.62
N LEU A 73 -13.44 7.97 12.43
CA LEU A 73 -12.51 7.14 11.64
C LEU A 73 -11.90 6.01 12.45
N ARG A 74 -11.67 6.22 13.75
CA ARG A 74 -11.04 5.24 14.64
C ARG A 74 -11.69 3.85 14.61
N PRO A 75 -13.03 3.72 14.79
CA PRO A 75 -13.68 2.40 14.74
C PRO A 75 -13.55 1.76 13.36
N ILE A 76 -13.68 2.53 12.28
CA ILE A 76 -13.54 2.04 10.90
C ILE A 76 -12.11 1.53 10.66
N LEU A 77 -11.10 2.32 11.01
CA LEU A 77 -9.70 1.94 10.84
C LEU A 77 -9.35 0.67 11.64
N ARG A 78 -9.80 0.59 12.89
CA ARG A 78 -9.59 -0.62 13.72
C ARG A 78 -10.30 -1.83 13.15
N TRP A 79 -11.54 -1.66 12.71
CA TRP A 79 -12.31 -2.73 12.08
C TRP A 79 -11.64 -3.21 10.79
N CYS A 80 -11.05 -2.29 10.02
CA CYS A 80 -10.23 -2.61 8.84
C CYS A 80 -8.86 -3.22 9.18
N GLY A 81 -8.56 -3.55 10.45
CA GLY A 81 -7.25 -4.07 10.84
C GLY A 81 -6.12 -3.03 10.73
N GLY A 82 -6.49 -1.74 10.65
CA GLY A 82 -5.53 -0.66 10.59
C GLY A 82 -4.83 -0.43 11.93
N PHE A 83 -3.53 -0.18 11.89
CA PHE A 83 -2.75 0.21 13.07
C PHE A 83 -2.03 1.54 12.88
N ALA A 84 -1.78 2.21 14.01
CA ALA A 84 -1.27 3.57 14.01
C ALA A 84 0.24 3.62 13.80
N VAL A 85 0.69 4.52 12.93
CA VAL A 85 2.11 4.79 12.70
C VAL A 85 2.43 6.26 12.95
N HIS A 86 3.39 6.49 13.84
CA HIS A 86 3.99 7.81 14.10
C HIS A 86 5.21 8.00 13.20
N ARG A 87 5.16 8.89 12.21
CA ARG A 87 6.25 9.06 11.22
C ARG A 87 7.53 9.65 11.81
N GLN A 88 7.39 10.58 12.76
CA GLN A 88 8.47 11.23 13.47
C GLN A 88 8.59 10.72 14.91
N GLY A 89 8.10 9.52 15.15
CA GLY A 89 8.04 8.93 16.47
C GLY A 89 9.41 8.60 17.07
N THR A 90 9.42 8.46 18.38
CA THR A 90 10.52 7.99 19.19
C THR A 90 11.00 6.59 18.77
N ILE A 91 12.15 6.16 19.27
CA ILE A 91 12.65 4.80 19.04
C ILE A 91 11.64 3.75 19.52
N LYS A 92 10.97 3.99 20.67
CA LYS A 92 9.95 3.09 21.22
C LYS A 92 8.74 2.93 20.29
N GLU A 93 8.28 4.04 19.70
CA GLU A 93 7.15 4.02 18.75
C GLU A 93 7.53 3.30 17.44
N LYS A 94 8.73 3.51 16.92
CA LYS A 94 9.25 2.77 15.76
C LYS A 94 9.34 1.28 16.03
N GLN A 95 9.82 0.87 17.22
CA GLN A 95 9.84 -0.53 17.62
C GLN A 95 8.44 -1.13 17.78
N LYS A 96 7.47 -0.33 18.26
CA LYS A 96 6.06 -0.76 18.34
C LYS A 96 5.52 -1.06 16.94
N VAL A 97 5.74 -0.17 15.96
CA VAL A 97 5.33 -0.38 14.57
C VAL A 97 5.93 -1.66 13.99
N LEU A 98 7.21 -1.91 14.22
CA LEU A 98 7.87 -3.14 13.77
C LEU A 98 7.27 -4.40 14.40
N ARG A 99 6.95 -4.36 15.70
CA ARG A 99 6.27 -5.49 16.38
C ARG A 99 4.87 -5.73 15.81
N GLU A 100 4.06 -4.68 15.65
CA GLU A 100 2.70 -4.81 15.08
C GLU A 100 2.73 -5.34 13.64
N ALA A 101 3.69 -4.87 12.82
CA ALA A 101 3.89 -5.39 11.47
C ALA A 101 4.27 -6.88 11.49
N LYS A 102 5.18 -7.26 12.38
CA LYS A 102 5.60 -8.65 12.56
C LYS A 102 4.43 -9.53 13.01
N ASP A 103 3.66 -9.10 14.01
CA ASP A 103 2.49 -9.85 14.52
C ASP A 103 1.45 -10.13 13.41
N ILE A 104 1.22 -9.17 12.51
CA ILE A 104 0.34 -9.34 11.36
C ILE A 104 0.88 -10.44 10.43
N LEU A 105 2.16 -10.37 10.11
CA LEU A 105 2.81 -11.30 9.18
C LEU A 105 2.98 -12.70 9.77
N ASP A 106 3.33 -12.83 11.04
CA ASP A 106 3.43 -14.12 11.74
C ASP A 106 2.09 -14.87 11.78
N ARG A 107 0.97 -14.14 11.73
CA ARG A 107 -0.38 -14.70 11.61
C ARG A 107 -0.75 -15.07 10.16
N GLY A 108 0.17 -14.99 9.20
CA GLY A 108 -0.06 -15.28 7.80
C GLY A 108 -0.97 -14.26 7.10
N LEU A 109 -1.10 -13.05 7.64
CA LEU A 109 -1.95 -12.00 7.10
C LEU A 109 -1.20 -11.09 6.11
N ILE A 110 -1.94 -10.22 5.42
CA ILE A 110 -1.37 -9.23 4.51
C ILE A 110 -1.18 -7.90 5.25
N LEU A 111 0.03 -7.35 5.15
CA LEU A 111 0.36 -6.00 5.55
C LEU A 111 0.36 -5.09 4.31
N GLY A 112 -0.46 -4.04 4.32
CA GLY A 112 -0.48 -3.01 3.28
C GLY A 112 0.29 -1.77 3.72
N MET A 113 1.18 -1.28 2.88
CA MET A 113 1.86 -0.03 3.11
C MET A 113 2.04 0.80 1.84
N PHE A 114 2.11 2.09 2.03
CA PHE A 114 2.44 3.07 1.00
C PHE A 114 3.85 3.58 1.28
N PRO A 115 4.87 3.10 0.55
CA PRO A 115 6.27 3.40 0.87
C PRO A 115 6.63 4.89 0.79
N GLU A 116 5.88 5.68 0.04
CA GLU A 116 6.01 7.14 -0.01
C GLU A 116 5.81 7.81 1.36
N GLY A 117 5.11 7.15 2.26
CA GLY A 117 4.80 7.66 3.60
C GLY A 117 3.81 8.83 3.62
N SER A 118 3.40 9.38 2.49
CA SER A 118 2.37 10.43 2.37
C SER A 118 1.75 10.40 0.98
N ARG A 119 0.55 10.98 0.83
CA ARG A 119 -0.09 11.10 -0.47
C ARG A 119 0.69 12.06 -1.40
N SER A 120 0.84 11.66 -2.65
CA SER A 120 1.26 12.55 -3.73
C SER A 120 0.11 13.50 -4.08
N ARG A 121 0.42 14.79 -4.27
CA ARG A 121 -0.60 15.81 -4.62
C ARG A 121 -0.72 16.03 -6.13
N ASP A 122 0.30 15.68 -6.88
CA ASP A 122 0.41 15.85 -8.32
C ASP A 122 0.17 14.57 -9.12
N GLY A 123 -0.14 13.46 -8.42
CA GLY A 123 -0.38 12.14 -9.03
C GLY A 123 0.88 11.39 -9.47
N ARG A 124 2.07 11.96 -9.20
CA ARG A 124 3.36 11.34 -9.54
C ARG A 124 3.93 10.58 -8.35
N LEU A 125 4.60 9.48 -8.62
CA LEU A 125 5.28 8.67 -7.61
C LEU A 125 6.40 9.48 -6.94
N ARG A 126 6.35 9.55 -5.62
CA ARG A 126 7.34 10.26 -4.80
C ARG A 126 8.46 9.31 -4.37
N SER A 127 9.57 9.89 -3.90
CA SER A 127 10.62 9.08 -3.27
C SER A 127 10.10 8.31 -2.07
N GLY A 128 10.53 7.07 -1.92
CA GLY A 128 10.11 6.22 -0.83
C GLY A 128 10.74 6.63 0.51
N ALA A 129 9.99 6.43 1.60
CA ALA A 129 10.48 6.64 2.97
C ALA A 129 11.34 5.44 3.42
N PRO A 130 12.54 5.67 3.95
CA PRO A 130 13.47 4.58 4.34
C PRO A 130 12.93 3.61 5.40
N GLY A 131 11.89 4.02 6.14
CA GLY A 131 11.24 3.18 7.14
C GLY A 131 10.50 1.97 6.55
N SER A 132 10.00 2.09 5.32
CA SER A 132 9.31 0.99 4.63
C SER A 132 10.24 -0.17 4.33
N ALA A 133 11.48 0.11 3.91
CA ALA A 133 12.50 -0.90 3.68
C ALA A 133 12.92 -1.62 4.96
N VAL A 134 12.95 -0.93 6.11
CA VAL A 134 13.26 -1.56 7.40
C VAL A 134 12.19 -2.59 7.77
N ILE A 135 10.91 -2.24 7.62
CA ILE A 135 9.80 -3.16 7.89
C ILE A 135 9.88 -4.37 6.95
N ALA A 136 10.04 -4.12 5.66
CA ALA A 136 10.05 -5.14 4.64
C ALA A 136 11.24 -6.12 4.78
N SER A 137 12.45 -5.61 5.04
CA SER A 137 13.65 -6.44 5.18
C SER A 137 13.65 -7.31 6.43
N GLN A 138 13.10 -6.80 7.56
CA GLN A 138 13.00 -7.58 8.79
C GLN A 138 11.93 -8.67 8.74
N ALA A 139 10.92 -8.49 7.90
CA ALA A 139 9.83 -9.44 7.77
C ALA A 139 10.23 -10.70 7.00
N ASN A 140 11.18 -10.61 6.07
CA ASN A 140 11.62 -11.71 5.21
C ASN A 140 10.46 -12.46 4.55
N VAL A 141 9.52 -11.73 3.96
CA VAL A 141 8.34 -12.24 3.27
C VAL A 141 8.27 -11.67 1.85
N TYR A 142 7.45 -12.27 0.99
CA TYR A 142 7.19 -11.72 -0.33
C TYR A 142 6.57 -10.33 -0.27
N LEU A 143 7.03 -9.44 -1.15
CA LEU A 143 6.44 -8.14 -1.43
C LEU A 143 5.65 -8.23 -2.73
N LEU A 144 4.47 -7.63 -2.75
CA LEU A 144 3.61 -7.54 -3.94
C LEU A 144 3.47 -6.07 -4.33
N PRO A 145 4.08 -5.64 -5.44
CA PRO A 145 3.97 -4.27 -5.90
C PRO A 145 2.62 -4.05 -6.57
N VAL A 146 2.03 -2.88 -6.35
CA VAL A 146 0.74 -2.49 -6.93
C VAL A 146 0.80 -1.04 -7.43
N GLY A 147 0.41 -0.85 -8.67
CA GLY A 147 0.18 0.47 -9.27
C GLY A 147 -1.29 0.86 -9.19
N ILE A 148 -1.59 1.99 -8.55
CA ILE A 148 -2.93 2.60 -8.49
C ILE A 148 -2.95 3.78 -9.45
N ILE A 149 -3.89 3.77 -10.40
CA ILE A 149 -3.99 4.75 -11.48
C ILE A 149 -5.40 5.35 -11.49
N GLY A 150 -5.50 6.65 -11.71
CA GLY A 150 -6.78 7.35 -11.95
C GLY A 150 -7.46 7.88 -10.69
N THR A 151 -6.94 7.61 -9.47
CA THR A 151 -7.48 8.19 -8.23
C THR A 151 -7.14 9.67 -8.07
N ASP A 152 -6.12 10.18 -8.76
CA ASP A 152 -5.76 11.60 -8.89
C ASP A 152 -6.86 12.44 -9.54
N LYS A 153 -7.73 11.81 -10.34
CA LYS A 153 -8.86 12.43 -11.03
C LYS A 153 -10.07 12.68 -10.13
N ILE A 154 -10.06 12.16 -8.91
CA ILE A 154 -11.11 12.35 -7.92
C ILE A 154 -10.88 13.71 -7.23
N LYS A 155 -11.43 14.79 -7.81
CA LYS A 155 -11.30 16.15 -7.28
C LYS A 155 -12.68 16.82 -7.15
N GLY A 156 -12.88 17.54 -6.03
CA GLY A 156 -14.14 18.22 -5.76
C GLY A 156 -15.32 17.24 -5.67
N ILE A 157 -16.54 17.68 -5.97
CA ILE A 157 -17.77 16.87 -5.92
C ILE A 157 -18.15 16.31 -7.30
N ASN A 158 -17.59 16.85 -8.37
CA ASN A 158 -17.95 16.49 -9.75
C ASN A 158 -17.62 15.04 -10.14
N TRP A 159 -16.78 14.34 -9.36
CA TRP A 159 -16.46 12.94 -9.59
C TRP A 159 -17.66 12.01 -9.42
N LEU A 160 -18.67 12.41 -8.63
CA LEU A 160 -19.92 11.63 -8.44
C LEU A 160 -20.63 11.37 -9.77
N TRP A 161 -20.60 12.34 -10.68
CA TRP A 161 -21.24 12.24 -11.99
C TRP A 161 -20.31 11.69 -13.08
N LYS A 162 -19.01 11.86 -12.94
CA LYS A 162 -18.01 11.49 -13.95
C LYS A 162 -17.59 10.02 -13.89
N ARG A 163 -17.89 9.30 -12.79
CA ARG A 163 -17.47 7.91 -12.55
C ARG A 163 -16.04 7.65 -13.01
N PRO A 164 -15.02 8.23 -12.34
CA PRO A 164 -13.64 8.14 -12.80
C PRO A 164 -13.21 6.67 -12.97
N ARG A 165 -12.54 6.41 -14.07
CA ARG A 165 -12.00 5.08 -14.36
C ARG A 165 -10.68 4.91 -13.61
N MET A 166 -10.60 3.90 -12.78
CA MET A 166 -9.39 3.56 -12.02
C MET A 166 -8.85 2.21 -12.46
N VAL A 167 -7.55 2.03 -12.31
CA VAL A 167 -6.89 0.74 -12.54
C VAL A 167 -6.06 0.38 -11.32
N VAL A 168 -6.18 -0.86 -10.86
CA VAL A 168 -5.29 -1.48 -9.89
C VAL A 168 -4.48 -2.52 -10.64
N ASN A 169 -3.21 -2.23 -10.86
CA ASN A 169 -2.27 -3.08 -11.58
C ASN A 169 -1.37 -3.81 -10.58
N ILE A 170 -1.54 -5.13 -10.45
CA ILE A 170 -0.85 -5.98 -9.46
C ILE A 170 0.29 -6.69 -10.18
N GLY A 171 1.52 -6.38 -9.77
CA GLY A 171 2.73 -7.00 -10.31
C GLY A 171 3.01 -8.38 -9.70
N GLU A 172 4.14 -8.95 -10.08
CA GLU A 172 4.60 -10.23 -9.55
C GLU A 172 5.20 -10.08 -8.15
N PRO A 173 4.99 -11.06 -7.25
CA PRO A 173 5.64 -11.08 -5.95
C PRO A 173 7.16 -11.19 -6.11
N PHE A 174 7.89 -10.47 -5.25
CA PHE A 174 9.34 -10.55 -5.19
C PHE A 174 9.85 -10.53 -3.75
N MET A 175 11.10 -10.95 -3.54
CA MET A 175 11.77 -10.86 -2.25
C MET A 175 12.80 -9.73 -2.28
N LEU A 176 12.97 -9.05 -1.14
CA LEU A 176 14.13 -8.16 -0.98
C LEU A 176 15.40 -8.97 -0.74
N PRO A 177 16.55 -8.48 -1.21
CA PRO A 177 17.84 -9.04 -0.83
C PRO A 177 17.99 -9.08 0.69
N GLN A 178 18.43 -10.20 1.22
CA GLN A 178 18.70 -10.32 2.66
C GLN A 178 19.96 -9.54 3.03
N VAL A 179 19.88 -8.85 4.15
CA VAL A 179 21.00 -8.09 4.69
C VAL A 179 21.22 -8.53 6.13
N GLU A 180 22.42 -9.01 6.43
CA GLU A 180 22.78 -9.40 7.76
C GLU A 180 22.95 -8.19 8.69
N GLY A 181 22.40 -8.28 9.89
CA GLY A 181 22.52 -7.27 10.92
C GLY A 181 21.66 -6.01 10.69
N LYS A 182 22.12 -4.88 11.23
CA LYS A 182 21.42 -3.59 11.12
C LYS A 182 21.62 -2.96 9.75
N LEU A 183 20.54 -2.63 9.05
CA LEU A 183 20.60 -1.92 7.77
C LEU A 183 21.34 -0.58 7.89
N LYS A 184 22.40 -0.40 7.12
CA LYS A 184 23.09 0.89 6.93
C LYS A 184 22.19 1.86 6.15
N ARG A 185 22.48 3.16 6.22
CA ARG A 185 21.69 4.20 5.53
C ARG A 185 21.62 3.97 4.00
N SER A 186 22.75 3.61 3.39
CA SER A 186 22.84 3.29 1.96
C SER A 186 21.97 2.10 1.59
N GLN A 187 22.04 1.00 2.35
CA GLN A 187 21.22 -0.19 2.13
C GLN A 187 19.74 0.08 2.24
N ARG A 188 19.31 0.86 3.27
CA ARG A 188 17.91 1.30 3.38
C ARG A 188 17.45 2.07 2.15
N LYS A 189 18.30 2.96 1.63
CA LYS A 189 18.00 3.72 0.41
C LYS A 189 17.84 2.76 -0.78
N SER A 190 18.84 1.88 -1.03
CA SER A 190 18.78 0.94 -2.17
C SER A 190 17.58 0.01 -2.12
N LEU A 191 17.24 -0.55 -0.95
CA LEU A 191 16.06 -1.41 -0.79
C LEU A 191 14.75 -0.62 -1.00
N THR A 192 14.69 0.63 -0.52
CA THR A 192 13.54 1.49 -0.75
C THR A 192 13.39 1.81 -2.24
N ASP A 193 14.48 2.17 -2.91
CA ASP A 193 14.48 2.48 -4.34
C ASP A 193 14.05 1.25 -5.16
N LEU A 194 14.51 0.05 -4.81
CA LEU A 194 14.06 -1.21 -5.44
C LEU A 194 12.54 -1.39 -5.30
N MET A 195 11.98 -1.20 -4.10
CA MET A 195 10.53 -1.28 -3.88
C MET A 195 9.77 -0.27 -4.75
N MET A 196 10.27 0.96 -4.81
CA MET A 196 9.65 2.05 -5.57
C MET A 196 9.74 1.82 -7.08
N GLN A 197 10.85 1.28 -7.59
CA GLN A 197 11.02 0.90 -9.00
C GLN A 197 10.01 -0.18 -9.41
N ARG A 198 9.78 -1.19 -8.55
CA ARG A 198 8.75 -2.22 -8.78
C ARG A 198 7.34 -1.65 -8.85
N ILE A 199 7.04 -0.61 -8.08
CA ILE A 199 5.76 0.12 -8.18
C ILE A 199 5.73 0.95 -9.47
N ALA A 200 6.81 1.68 -9.78
CA ALA A 200 6.91 2.54 -10.96
C ALA A 200 6.69 1.76 -12.26
N ALA A 201 7.22 0.55 -12.37
CA ALA A 201 7.04 -0.32 -13.54
C ALA A 201 5.56 -0.66 -13.83
N LEU A 202 4.68 -0.55 -12.83
CA LEU A 202 3.24 -0.79 -12.96
C LEU A 202 2.43 0.46 -13.27
N LEU A 203 3.08 1.63 -13.32
CA LEU A 203 2.46 2.93 -13.58
C LEU A 203 2.76 3.42 -15.00
N PRO A 204 1.86 4.20 -15.62
CA PRO A 204 2.15 4.86 -16.87
C PRO A 204 3.29 5.88 -16.69
N PRO A 205 4.06 6.20 -17.73
CA PRO A 205 5.26 7.05 -17.64
C PRO A 205 5.03 8.39 -16.92
N GLU A 206 3.92 9.05 -17.19
CA GLU A 206 3.55 10.33 -16.59
C GLU A 206 3.37 10.27 -15.06
N ASN A 207 3.08 9.09 -14.49
CA ASN A 207 2.89 8.87 -13.06
C ASN A 207 4.15 8.34 -12.34
N ARG A 208 5.24 8.00 -13.06
CA ARG A 208 6.45 7.39 -12.47
C ARG A 208 7.30 8.36 -11.64
N GLY A 209 7.13 9.67 -11.84
CA GLY A 209 7.80 10.71 -11.05
C GLY A 209 9.32 10.57 -11.03
N ALA A 210 9.91 10.43 -9.84
CA ALA A 210 11.36 10.31 -9.64
C ALA A 210 11.98 9.01 -10.23
N TYR A 211 11.17 8.07 -10.72
CA TYR A 211 11.60 6.77 -11.22
C TYR A 211 11.35 6.59 -12.74
N LEU A 212 11.16 7.69 -13.46
CA LEU A 212 10.90 7.69 -14.91
C LEU A 212 12.08 7.15 -15.73
N ASP A 213 13.32 7.47 -15.34
CA ASP A 213 14.52 7.24 -16.15
C ASP A 213 15.21 5.87 -15.93
N ASN A 214 14.71 5.03 -15.04
CA ASN A 214 15.38 3.78 -14.68
C ASN A 214 15.26 2.64 -15.71
N GLU A 215 14.48 2.79 -16.78
CA GLU A 215 14.42 1.81 -17.88
C GLU A 215 15.59 1.91 -18.86
N ARG A 216 16.40 2.98 -18.80
CA ARG A 216 17.51 3.22 -19.75
C ARG A 216 18.86 2.59 -19.35
N HIS A 217 18.92 1.94 -18.17
CA HIS A 217 20.20 1.39 -17.63
C HIS A 217 20.11 -0.11 -17.32
N GLY A 218 19.23 -0.83 -17.98
CA GLY A 218 19.02 -2.27 -17.81
C GLY A 218 19.22 -3.03 -19.13
N ASP A 219 20.32 -2.77 -19.83
CA ASP A 219 20.87 -3.61 -20.89
C ASP A 219 22.27 -4.09 -20.51
#